data_e9c67c5fad803a790feafd585d3dfe26
#
_entry.id   e9c67c5fad803a790feafd585d3dfe26
#
_cell.length_a   1.000
_cell.length_b   1.000
_cell.length_c   1.000
_cell.angle_alpha   90.00
_cell.angle_beta   90.00
_cell.angle_gamma   90.00
#
_symmetry.space_group_name_H-M   'P 1'
#
loop_
_entity.id
_entity.type
_entity.pdbx_description
1 polymer ?
#
loop_
_entity_poly.entity_id
_entity_poly.type
_entity_poly.pdbx_seq_one_letter_code
_entity_poly.pdbx_strand_id
1 'polypeptide(L)'
;MAWLKGQQPEADRVRILFEAGARRECRLIMNLVNLGEVFHLAVKSRDLAYGERVLDALRVRVKSISASDELVMAAALLKAQHAISYADAFAAATALSQDAPLVTGDPELREMSVREPALKIEWIAGA
;
A
#
# COMPACT_ATOMS: atom_id res chain seq x y z
N MET A 1 8.86 -2.32 1.35
CA MET A 1 8.20 -3.21 2.36
C MET A 1 8.98 -3.26 3.67
N ALA A 2 9.32 -2.10 4.17
CA ALA A 2 10.09 -1.99 5.41
C ALA A 2 9.40 -2.67 6.61
N TRP A 3 8.07 -2.53 6.72
CA TRP A 3 7.29 -3.14 7.80
C TRP A 3 7.32 -4.67 7.75
N LEU A 4 7.35 -5.26 6.55
CA LEU A 4 7.42 -6.72 6.40
C LEU A 4 8.74 -7.27 6.92
N LYS A 5 9.81 -6.49 6.84
CA LYS A 5 11.13 -6.85 7.35
C LYS A 5 11.33 -6.47 8.82
N GLY A 6 10.30 -5.91 9.48
CA GLY A 6 10.38 -5.47 10.86
C GLY A 6 11.16 -4.17 11.06
N GLN A 7 11.39 -3.40 10.00
CA GLN A 7 12.11 -2.12 10.11
C GLN A 7 11.27 -1.09 10.85
N GLN A 8 11.90 -0.33 11.74
CA GLN A 8 11.24 0.71 12.53
C GLN A 8 11.55 2.09 11.95
N PRO A 9 10.63 3.07 12.05
CA PRO A 9 9.36 3.03 12.78
C PRO A 9 8.18 2.42 11.99
N GLU A 10 8.36 2.02 10.73
CA GLU A 10 7.31 1.55 9.84
C GLU A 10 6.53 0.38 10.42
N ALA A 11 7.23 -0.62 10.96
CA ALA A 11 6.58 -1.83 11.50
C ALA A 11 5.61 -1.50 12.64
N ASP A 12 6.00 -0.62 13.56
CA ASP A 12 5.13 -0.21 14.66
C ASP A 12 3.92 0.58 14.17
N ARG A 13 4.11 1.49 13.22
CA ARG A 13 3.03 2.30 12.69
C ARG A 13 2.02 1.46 11.91
N VAL A 14 2.48 0.49 11.14
CA VAL A 14 1.60 -0.45 10.45
C VAL A 14 0.84 -1.31 11.46
N ARG A 15 1.50 -1.78 12.51
CA ARG A 15 0.86 -2.55 13.58
C ARG A 15 -0.27 -1.74 14.24
N ILE A 16 -0.02 -0.46 14.54
CA ILE A 16 -1.02 0.44 15.13
C ILE A 16 -2.23 0.57 14.20
N LEU A 17 -2.00 0.70 12.88
CA LEU A 17 -3.08 0.78 11.90
C LEU A 17 -3.89 -0.51 11.84
N PHE A 18 -3.24 -1.68 11.87
CA PHE A 18 -3.95 -2.96 11.91
C PHE A 18 -4.78 -3.11 13.19
N GLU A 19 -4.25 -2.69 14.32
CA GLU A 19 -4.99 -2.71 15.59
C GLU A 19 -6.22 -1.78 15.54
N ALA A 20 -6.06 -0.57 15.00
CA ALA A 20 -7.16 0.36 14.82
C ALA A 20 -8.22 -0.21 13.87
N GLY A 21 -7.80 -0.86 12.79
CA GLY A 21 -8.71 -1.54 11.87
C GLY A 21 -9.49 -2.66 12.54
N ALA A 22 -8.82 -3.46 13.38
CA ALA A 22 -9.47 -4.53 14.13
C ALA A 22 -10.51 -4.00 15.12
N ARG A 23 -10.28 -2.81 15.68
CA ARG A 23 -11.25 -2.13 16.55
C ARG A 23 -12.31 -1.34 15.78
N ARG A 24 -12.29 -1.40 14.44
CA ARG A 24 -13.19 -0.65 13.55
C ARG A 24 -13.09 0.87 13.70
N GLU A 25 -11.95 1.35 14.14
CA GLU A 25 -11.65 2.78 14.22
C GLU A 25 -11.25 3.35 12.85
N CYS A 26 -10.77 2.49 11.94
CA CYS A 26 -10.47 2.86 10.56
C CYS A 26 -10.72 1.64 9.66
N ARG A 27 -10.73 1.88 8.34
CA ARG A 27 -10.89 0.84 7.34
C ARG A 27 -9.62 0.78 6.49
N LEU A 28 -9.00 -0.39 6.45
CA LEU A 28 -7.80 -0.61 5.67
C LEU A 28 -8.15 -1.17 4.31
N ILE A 29 -7.57 -0.59 3.27
CA ILE A 29 -7.84 -0.94 1.87
C ILE A 29 -6.50 -1.21 1.18
N MET A 30 -6.44 -2.24 0.35
CA MET A 30 -5.31 -2.49 -0.55
C MET A 30 -5.82 -2.88 -1.93
N ASN A 31 -5.18 -2.37 -2.97
CA ASN A 31 -5.42 -2.89 -4.31
C ASN A 31 -4.86 -4.30 -4.42
N LEU A 32 -5.51 -5.15 -5.20
CA LEU A 32 -5.08 -6.54 -5.40
C LEU A 32 -3.66 -6.62 -6.00
N VAL A 33 -3.27 -5.66 -6.83
CA VAL A 33 -1.90 -5.57 -7.36
C VAL A 33 -0.89 -5.39 -6.22
N ASN A 34 -1.21 -4.57 -5.23
CA ASN A 34 -0.33 -4.35 -4.08
C ASN A 34 -0.27 -5.58 -3.17
N LEU A 35 -1.39 -6.28 -3.00
CA LEU A 35 -1.38 -7.57 -2.29
C LEU A 35 -0.49 -8.58 -3.00
N GLY A 36 -0.57 -8.64 -4.33
CA GLY A 36 0.30 -9.51 -5.13
C GLY A 36 1.78 -9.17 -4.97
N GLU A 37 2.13 -7.88 -4.88
CA GLU A 37 3.50 -7.47 -4.63
C GLU A 37 3.99 -7.92 -3.25
N VAL A 38 3.17 -7.77 -2.22
CA VAL A 38 3.52 -8.24 -0.87
C VAL A 38 3.75 -9.75 -0.89
N PHE A 39 2.85 -10.49 -1.52
CA PHE A 39 2.99 -11.94 -1.66
C PHE A 39 4.29 -12.33 -2.36
N HIS A 40 4.57 -11.71 -3.50
CA HIS A 40 5.79 -11.94 -4.26
C HIS A 40 7.04 -11.70 -3.42
N LEU A 41 7.11 -10.58 -2.72
CA LEU A 41 8.26 -10.22 -1.89
C LEU A 41 8.42 -11.16 -0.70
N ALA A 42 7.31 -11.59 -0.08
CA ALA A 42 7.35 -12.53 1.02
C ALA A 42 7.86 -13.90 0.58
N VAL A 43 7.36 -14.42 -0.55
CA VAL A 43 7.84 -15.68 -1.13
C VAL A 43 9.34 -15.59 -1.42
N LYS A 44 9.76 -14.52 -2.07
CA LYS A 44 11.15 -14.31 -2.44
C LYS A 44 12.07 -14.19 -1.22
N SER A 45 11.56 -13.61 -0.12
CA SER A 45 12.36 -13.42 1.09
C SER A 45 12.60 -14.71 1.87
N ARG A 46 11.70 -15.69 1.77
CA ARG A 46 11.78 -16.96 2.51
C ARG A 46 11.36 -18.14 1.64
N ASP A 47 10.04 -18.38 1.51
CA ASP A 47 9.48 -19.49 0.75
C ASP A 47 7.99 -19.27 0.48
N LEU A 48 7.38 -20.18 -0.28
CA LEU A 48 5.96 -20.13 -0.62
C LEU A 48 5.07 -20.20 0.63
N ALA A 49 5.39 -21.06 1.57
CA ALA A 49 4.58 -21.21 2.79
C ALA A 49 4.51 -19.91 3.59
N TYR A 50 5.62 -19.21 3.70
CA TYR A 50 5.65 -17.89 4.34
C TYR A 50 4.81 -16.87 3.57
N GLY A 51 4.96 -16.85 2.24
CA GLY A 51 4.15 -15.95 1.39
C GLY A 51 2.67 -16.18 1.55
N GLU A 52 2.23 -17.42 1.59
CA GLU A 52 0.81 -17.77 1.81
C GLU A 52 0.32 -17.31 3.18
N ARG A 53 1.13 -17.47 4.24
CA ARG A 53 0.76 -16.99 5.59
C ARG A 53 0.63 -15.47 5.63
N VAL A 54 1.54 -14.74 5.00
CA VAL A 54 1.48 -13.28 4.92
C VAL A 54 0.24 -12.82 4.18
N LEU A 55 -0.05 -13.44 3.03
CA LEU A 55 -1.22 -13.10 2.22
C LEU A 55 -2.52 -13.35 3.00
N ASP A 56 -2.64 -14.50 3.63
CA ASP A 56 -3.83 -14.85 4.42
C ASP A 56 -4.02 -13.86 5.58
N ALA A 57 -2.94 -13.51 6.27
CA ALA A 57 -3.01 -12.54 7.36
C ALA A 57 -3.46 -11.15 6.88
N LEU A 58 -3.00 -10.72 5.72
CA LEU A 58 -3.42 -9.44 5.14
C LEU A 58 -4.88 -9.47 4.70
N ARG A 59 -5.32 -10.54 4.03
CA ARG A 59 -6.69 -10.65 3.53
C ARG A 59 -7.74 -10.58 4.62
N VAL A 60 -7.42 -11.02 5.82
CA VAL A 60 -8.31 -10.91 6.98
C VAL A 60 -8.40 -9.46 7.48
N ARG A 61 -7.36 -8.67 7.27
CA ARG A 61 -7.23 -7.32 7.86
C ARG A 61 -7.58 -6.19 6.91
N VAL A 62 -7.51 -6.41 5.61
CA VAL A 62 -7.75 -5.34 4.62
C VAL A 62 -8.89 -5.73 3.69
N LYS A 63 -9.59 -4.71 3.18
CA LYS A 63 -10.50 -4.89 2.06
C LYS A 63 -9.69 -4.79 0.78
N SER A 64 -9.69 -5.85 -0.03
CA SER A 64 -9.01 -5.82 -1.33
C SER A 64 -9.90 -5.19 -2.39
N ILE A 65 -9.27 -4.37 -3.23
CA ILE A 65 -9.92 -3.70 -4.36
C ILE A 65 -9.31 -4.28 -5.62
N SER A 66 -10.16 -4.73 -6.54
CA SER A 66 -9.72 -5.26 -7.83
C SER A 66 -9.12 -4.16 -8.70
N ALA A 67 -8.19 -4.55 -9.57
CA ALA A 67 -7.64 -3.66 -10.59
C ALA A 67 -8.64 -3.56 -11.76
N SER A 68 -9.64 -2.70 -11.61
CA SER A 68 -10.62 -2.43 -12.68
C SER A 68 -9.95 -1.73 -13.86
N ASP A 69 -10.63 -1.74 -15.00
CA ASP A 69 -10.14 -1.01 -16.19
C ASP A 69 -9.84 0.44 -15.86
N GLU A 70 -10.72 1.09 -15.13
CA GLU A 70 -10.56 2.49 -14.73
C GLU A 70 -9.33 2.70 -13.84
N LEU A 71 -9.10 1.82 -12.87
CA LEU A 71 -7.93 1.89 -12.00
C LEU A 71 -6.63 1.62 -12.75
N VAL A 72 -6.64 0.66 -13.68
CA VAL A 72 -5.47 0.38 -14.52
C VAL A 72 -5.07 1.62 -15.31
N MET A 73 -6.04 2.28 -15.94
CA MET A 73 -5.77 3.48 -16.74
C MET A 73 -5.36 4.68 -15.88
N ALA A 74 -5.96 4.84 -14.71
CA ALA A 74 -5.55 5.89 -13.76
C ALA A 74 -4.13 5.68 -13.27
N ALA A 75 -3.77 4.45 -12.92
CA ALA A 75 -2.41 4.10 -12.50
C ALA A 75 -1.39 4.33 -13.64
N ALA A 76 -1.75 3.95 -14.85
CA ALA A 76 -0.89 4.15 -16.01
C ALA A 76 -0.61 5.64 -16.25
N LEU A 77 -1.64 6.49 -16.11
CA LEU A 77 -1.49 7.93 -16.26
C LEU A 77 -0.57 8.52 -15.18
N LEU A 78 -0.73 8.11 -13.92
CA LEU A 78 0.15 8.54 -12.84
C LEU A 78 1.61 8.11 -13.11
N LYS A 79 1.80 6.88 -13.57
CA LYS A 79 3.14 6.39 -13.91
C LYS A 79 3.76 7.19 -15.07
N ALA A 80 2.96 7.61 -16.02
CA ALA A 80 3.44 8.44 -17.14
C ALA A 80 3.89 9.84 -16.70
N GLN A 81 3.26 10.36 -15.65
CA GLN A 81 3.51 11.71 -15.15
C GLN A 81 4.54 11.78 -14.02
N HIS A 82 4.84 10.66 -13.37
CA HIS A 82 5.70 10.60 -12.20
C HIS A 82 6.66 9.42 -12.27
N ALA A 83 7.83 9.56 -11.61
CA ALA A 83 8.85 8.51 -11.57
C ALA A 83 8.54 7.53 -10.43
N ILE A 84 7.53 6.70 -10.62
CA ILE A 84 7.08 5.71 -9.64
C ILE A 84 6.92 4.33 -10.30
N SER A 85 6.94 3.27 -9.50
CA SER A 85 6.66 1.92 -9.98
C SER A 85 5.17 1.75 -10.30
N TYR A 86 4.82 0.70 -11.06
CA TYR A 86 3.40 0.39 -11.29
C TYR A 86 2.66 0.06 -10.00
N ALA A 87 3.30 -0.69 -9.09
CA ALA A 87 2.67 -1.01 -7.81
C ALA A 87 2.34 0.26 -7.02
N ASP A 88 3.27 1.21 -6.97
CA ASP A 88 3.03 2.51 -6.32
C ASP A 88 1.95 3.31 -7.04
N ALA A 89 1.91 3.27 -8.36
CA ALA A 89 0.88 3.93 -9.15
C ALA A 89 -0.51 3.35 -8.82
N PHE A 90 -0.63 2.02 -8.67
CA PHE A 90 -1.88 1.39 -8.26
C PHE A 90 -2.30 1.78 -6.86
N ALA A 91 -1.34 1.84 -5.92
CA ALA A 91 -1.63 2.27 -4.56
C ALA A 91 -2.15 3.71 -4.54
N ALA A 92 -1.50 4.62 -5.25
CA ALA A 92 -1.91 6.01 -5.34
C ALA A 92 -3.27 6.17 -6.04
N ALA A 93 -3.48 5.49 -7.17
CA ALA A 93 -4.76 5.54 -7.88
C ALA A 93 -5.90 5.00 -7.02
N THR A 94 -5.66 3.94 -6.24
CA THR A 94 -6.65 3.39 -5.33
C THR A 94 -6.99 4.38 -4.22
N ALA A 95 -5.98 5.00 -3.61
CA ALA A 95 -6.19 6.02 -2.57
C ALA A 95 -7.03 7.19 -3.10
N LEU A 96 -6.71 7.68 -4.30
CA LEU A 96 -7.46 8.76 -4.93
C LEU A 96 -8.91 8.35 -5.21
N SER A 97 -9.13 7.15 -5.74
CA SER A 97 -10.48 6.67 -6.07
C SER A 97 -11.34 6.44 -4.83
N GLN A 98 -10.75 6.10 -3.70
CA GLN A 98 -11.44 5.85 -2.44
C GLN A 98 -11.49 7.09 -1.54
N ASP A 99 -10.91 8.20 -1.98
CA ASP A 99 -10.79 9.42 -1.18
C ASP A 99 -10.19 9.13 0.20
N ALA A 100 -9.13 8.35 0.23
CA ALA A 100 -8.47 7.89 1.44
C ALA A 100 -6.98 8.27 1.41
N PRO A 101 -6.36 8.49 2.57
CA PRO A 101 -4.91 8.70 2.61
C PRO A 101 -4.15 7.46 2.16
N LEU A 102 -3.03 7.68 1.48
CA LEU A 102 -2.10 6.62 1.12
C LEU A 102 -1.09 6.44 2.24
N VAL A 103 -1.05 5.24 2.81
CA VAL A 103 -0.08 4.89 3.87
C VAL A 103 1.22 4.47 3.20
N THR A 104 2.28 5.22 3.42
CA THR A 104 3.57 4.94 2.79
C THR A 104 4.74 5.53 3.57
N GLY A 105 5.90 4.90 3.43
CA GLY A 105 7.19 5.42 3.86
C GLY A 105 8.12 5.70 2.67
N ASP A 106 7.59 5.70 1.44
CA ASP A 106 8.38 5.90 0.24
C ASP A 106 8.52 7.40 -0.09
N PRO A 107 9.75 7.95 -0.10
CA PRO A 107 9.97 9.35 -0.44
C PRO A 107 9.47 9.76 -1.83
N GLU A 108 9.49 8.83 -2.80
CA GLU A 108 9.02 9.12 -4.16
C GLU A 108 7.51 9.39 -4.17
N LEU A 109 6.73 8.62 -3.40
CA LEU A 109 5.30 8.85 -3.27
C LEU A 109 4.99 10.14 -2.50
N ARG A 110 5.76 10.45 -1.47
CA ARG A 110 5.61 11.72 -0.76
C ARG A 110 5.91 12.91 -1.67
N GLU A 111 6.95 12.81 -2.49
CA GLU A 111 7.28 13.86 -3.47
C GLU A 111 6.17 14.03 -4.51
N MET A 112 5.62 12.92 -5.01
CA MET A 112 4.51 12.96 -5.95
C MET A 112 3.31 13.70 -5.37
N SER A 113 3.01 13.53 -4.10
CA SER A 113 1.86 14.17 -3.45
C SER A 113 1.93 15.68 -3.48
N VAL A 114 3.11 16.26 -3.61
CA VAL A 114 3.28 17.72 -3.76
C VAL A 114 2.66 18.19 -5.08
N ARG A 115 2.75 17.38 -6.13
CA ARG A 115 2.20 17.69 -7.46
C ARG A 115 0.78 17.19 -7.66
N GLU A 116 0.29 16.35 -6.75
CA GLU A 116 -1.06 15.77 -6.78
C GLU A 116 -1.78 16.17 -5.49
N PRO A 117 -2.37 17.37 -5.42
CA PRO A 117 -2.93 17.87 -4.15
C PRO A 117 -4.06 17.01 -3.58
N ALA A 118 -4.78 16.26 -4.44
CA ALA A 118 -5.83 15.36 -3.99
C ALA A 118 -5.30 14.13 -3.27
N LEU A 119 -4.02 13.78 -3.50
CA LEU A 119 -3.40 12.63 -2.84
C LEU A 119 -2.90 13.04 -1.45
N LYS A 120 -3.49 12.48 -0.43
CA LYS A 120 -3.08 12.69 0.96
C LYS A 120 -2.18 11.55 1.40
N ILE A 121 -1.14 11.86 2.14
CA ILE A 121 -0.16 10.87 2.61
C ILE A 121 -0.28 10.69 4.12
N GLU A 122 -0.38 9.44 4.55
CA GLU A 122 -0.17 9.02 5.93
C GLU A 122 1.27 8.50 6.01
N TRP A 123 2.18 9.34 6.52
CA TRP A 123 3.63 9.03 6.49
C TRP A 123 4.01 8.14 7.65
N ILE A 124 4.71 7.02 7.36
CA ILE A 124 5.09 6.03 8.38
C ILE A 124 6.59 5.87 8.57
N ALA A 125 7.43 6.53 7.75
CA ALA A 125 8.88 6.41 7.83
C ALA A 125 9.41 7.51 8.70
N GLY A 126 9.67 7.87 9.64
CA GLY A 126 10.30 8.93 10.43
C GLY A 126 10.39 10.28 9.73
N ALA A 127 11.19 11.13 10.22
CA ALA A 127 11.31 12.52 9.78
C ALA A 127 11.83 12.67 8.35
#